data_e5b546bb9ea111da807f64369a19e7e8
#
_entry.id   e5b546bb9ea111da807f64369a19e7e8
#
_cell.length_a   1.000
_cell.length_b   1.000
_cell.length_c   1.000
_cell.angle_alpha   90.00
_cell.angle_beta   90.00
_cell.angle_gamma   90.00
#
_symmetry.space_group_name_H-M   'P 1'
#
loop_
_entity.id
_entity.type
_entity.pdbx_description
1 polymer ?
#
loop_
_entity_poly.entity_id
_entity_poly.type
_entity_poly.pdbx_seq_one_letter_code
_entity_poly.pdbx_strand_id
1 'polypeptide(L)' 'MSEIQNGTEKRPLECRTYTVSEIARILGVSRTQAYRLVQEDLFKSVRIGNAIRISKRSFDAWLESLDL' A
#
# COMPACT_ATOMS: atom_id res chain seq x y z
N MET A 1 18.68 -20.23 3.18
CA MET A 1 18.17 -20.29 3.72
C MET A 1 17.85 -20.11 4.01
N SER A 2 17.94 -19.70 3.61
CA SER A 2 17.35 -19.51 4.07
C SER A 2 17.14 -19.13 4.27
N GLU A 3 17.17 -18.79 4.04
CA GLU A 3 16.66 -18.55 4.54
C GLU A 3 16.42 -18.14 4.70
N ILE A 4 16.56 -17.97 4.28
CA ILE A 4 15.97 -17.65 4.71
C ILE A 4 15.76 -17.34 4.92
N GLN A 5 15.74 -17.07 4.73
CA GLN A 5 15.18 -16.87 5.34
C GLN A 5 14.84 -16.52 5.63
N ASN A 6 15.00 -16.35 5.38
CA ASN A 6 14.38 -16.09 6.09
C ASN A 6 13.98 -15.72 6.50
N GLY A 7 14.01 -15.61 6.31
CA GLY A 7 13.23 -15.37 6.92
C GLY A 7 12.95 -14.92 7.25
N THR A 8 12.98 -14.70 7.28
CA THR A 8 12.56 -14.34 7.86
C THR A 8 12.41 -13.87 8.29
N GLU A 9 12.29 -13.66 8.11
CA GLU A 9 11.99 -13.24 8.60
C GLU A 9 11.58 -12.74 8.92
N LYS A 10 11.25 -12.51 8.75
CA LYS A 10 10.75 -12.17 9.17
C LYS A 10 10.34 -11.37 9.35
N ARG A 11 9.87 -11.05 9.40
CA ARG A 11 9.55 -10.36 9.85
C ARG A 11 9.67 -9.19 9.74
N PRO A 12 9.78 -8.90 10.18
CA PRO A 12 9.95 -7.48 10.14
C PRO A 12 9.99 -6.97 8.77
N LEU A 13 10.02 -7.84 7.97
CA LEU A 13 9.82 -7.50 6.67
C LEU A 13 8.41 -7.35 6.39
N GLU A 14 7.68 -6.94 7.42
CA GLU A 14 6.37 -6.64 7.20
C GLU A 14 6.24 -5.67 6.15
N CYS A 15 5.24 -5.78 5.36
CA CYS A 15 4.97 -4.86 4.31
C CYS A 15 4.73 -3.50 4.86
N ARG A 16 5.53 -2.56 4.44
CA ARG A 16 5.30 -1.17 4.78
C ARG A 16 4.53 -0.47 3.70
N THR A 17 4.06 -1.22 2.73
CA THR A 17 3.31 -0.66 1.62
C THR A 17 2.06 -1.48 1.37
N TYR A 18 1.09 -0.83 0.75
CA TYR A 18 -0.11 -1.49 0.27
C TYR A 18 -0.04 -1.60 -1.25
N THR A 19 -0.72 -2.59 -1.80
CA THR A 19 -0.94 -2.63 -3.24
C THR A 19 -2.21 -1.86 -3.55
N VAL A 20 -2.42 -1.56 -4.83
CA VAL A 20 -3.65 -0.88 -5.24
C VAL A 20 -4.86 -1.73 -4.90
N SER A 21 -4.76 -3.07 -5.08
CA SER A 21 -5.86 -3.96 -4.73
C SER A 21 -6.18 -3.89 -3.25
N GLU A 22 -5.16 -3.78 -2.42
CA GLU A 22 -5.36 -3.73 -0.99
C GLU A 22 -6.07 -2.44 -0.56
N ILE A 23 -5.67 -1.30 -1.11
CA ILE A 23 -6.34 -0.07 -0.73
C ILE A 23 -7.77 -0.04 -1.28
N ALA A 24 -8.00 -0.65 -2.44
CA ALA A 24 -9.35 -0.76 -2.97
C ALA A 24 -10.24 -1.52 -2.00
N ARG A 25 -9.69 -2.59 -1.43
CA ARG A 25 -10.45 -3.41 -0.49
C ARG A 25 -10.68 -2.67 0.81
N ILE A 26 -9.67 -1.96 1.30
CA ILE A 26 -9.80 -1.19 2.53
C ILE A 26 -10.88 -0.13 2.39
N LEU A 27 -10.91 0.53 1.23
CA LEU A 27 -11.86 1.61 1.01
C LEU A 27 -13.21 1.13 0.51
N GLY A 28 -13.30 -0.13 0.09
CA GLY A 28 -14.53 -0.65 -0.44
C GLY A 28 -14.87 -0.10 -1.81
N VAL A 29 -13.86 0.18 -2.62
CA VAL A 29 -14.09 0.73 -3.96
C VAL A 29 -13.47 -0.18 -5.01
N SER A 30 -13.73 0.10 -6.27
CA SER A 30 -13.18 -0.70 -7.35
C SER A 30 -11.70 -0.39 -7.51
N ARG A 31 -10.98 -1.30 -8.18
CA ARG A 31 -9.57 -1.08 -8.45
C ARG A 31 -9.37 0.15 -9.32
N THR A 32 -10.30 0.38 -10.24
CA THR A 32 -10.21 1.55 -11.10
C THR A 32 -10.25 2.83 -10.29
N GLN A 33 -11.13 2.88 -9.29
CA GLN A 33 -11.21 4.04 -8.44
C GLN A 33 -9.97 4.19 -7.58
N ALA A 34 -9.43 3.07 -7.11
CA ALA A 34 -8.23 3.11 -6.31
C ALA A 34 -7.05 3.65 -7.14
N TYR A 35 -6.95 3.26 -8.40
CA TYR A 35 -5.91 3.78 -9.26
C TYR A 35 -6.04 5.29 -9.43
N ARG A 36 -7.27 5.78 -9.53
CA ARG A 36 -7.48 7.23 -9.64
C ARG A 36 -6.99 7.95 -8.42
N LEU A 37 -7.24 7.39 -7.24
CA LEU A 37 -6.78 8.01 -6.01
C LEU A 37 -5.26 8.08 -5.98
N VAL A 38 -4.60 7.03 -6.44
CA VAL A 38 -3.15 7.02 -6.50
C VAL A 38 -2.66 8.13 -7.41
N GLN A 39 -3.34 8.33 -8.52
CA GLN A 39 -2.93 9.35 -9.49
C GLN A 39 -3.15 10.75 -8.96
N GLU A 40 -3.99 10.93 -7.96
CA GLU A 40 -4.25 12.25 -7.41
C GLU A 40 -3.23 12.67 -6.36
N ASP A 41 -2.26 11.79 -6.09
CA ASP A 41 -1.19 12.12 -5.16
C ASP A 41 -1.68 12.49 -3.77
N LEU A 42 -2.72 11.82 -3.32
CA LEU A 42 -3.27 12.08 -2.00
C LEU A 42 -2.40 11.47 -0.90
N PHE A 43 -1.59 10.50 -1.25
CA PHE A 43 -0.69 9.84 -0.34
C PHE A 43 0.52 9.37 -1.13
N LYS A 44 1.59 9.04 -0.43
CA LYS A 44 2.82 8.70 -1.12
C LYS A 44 2.75 7.33 -1.75
N SER A 45 3.18 7.25 -2.98
CA SER A 45 3.26 5.99 -3.69
C SER A 45 4.49 6.00 -4.57
N VAL A 46 4.90 4.81 -4.98
CA VAL A 46 6.06 4.67 -5.85
C VAL A 46 5.79 3.53 -6.82
N ARG A 47 6.27 3.69 -8.04
CA ARG A 47 6.14 2.65 -9.03
C ARG A 47 7.46 1.91 -9.11
N ILE A 48 7.41 0.61 -8.90
CA ILE A 48 8.58 -0.23 -8.98
C ILE A 48 8.32 -1.24 -10.05
N GLY A 49 9.00 -1.11 -11.20
CA GLY A 49 8.69 -1.95 -12.33
C GLY A 49 7.26 -1.73 -12.76
N ASN A 50 6.48 -2.79 -12.80
CA ASN A 50 5.07 -2.70 -13.15
C ASN A 50 4.18 -2.62 -11.94
N ALA A 51 4.75 -2.56 -10.75
CA ALA A 51 3.96 -2.57 -9.52
C ALA A 51 3.92 -1.19 -8.92
N ILE A 52 2.77 -0.85 -8.34
CA ILE A 52 2.62 0.39 -7.61
C ILE A 52 2.54 0.03 -6.14
N ARG A 53 3.34 0.71 -5.33
CA ARG A 53 3.34 0.48 -3.89
C ARG A 53 2.96 1.76 -3.19
N ILE A 54 2.02 1.67 -2.27
CA ILE A 54 1.53 2.85 -1.55
C ILE A 54 2.03 2.78 -0.11
N SER A 55 2.61 3.88 0.38
CA SER A 55 3.11 3.93 1.73
C SER A 55 1.98 3.72 2.72
N LYS A 56 2.09 2.70 3.59
CA LYS A 56 1.07 2.46 4.58
C LYS A 56 0.90 3.64 5.50
N ARG A 57 2.01 4.18 5.97
CA ARG A 57 1.97 5.30 6.88
C ARG A 57 1.24 6.48 6.25
N SER A 58 1.57 6.79 5.01
CA SER A 58 0.97 7.92 4.34
C SER A 58 -0.51 7.69 4.05
N PHE A 59 -0.84 6.49 3.60
CA PHE A 59 -2.22 6.15 3.30
C PHE A 59 -3.07 6.15 4.58
N ASP A 60 -2.54 5.56 5.65
CA ASP A 60 -3.29 5.49 6.90
C ASP A 60 -3.54 6.88 7.46
N ALA A 61 -2.54 7.76 7.36
CA ALA A 61 -2.70 9.13 7.84
C ALA A 61 -3.75 9.86 7.01
N TRP A 62 -3.71 9.68 5.68
CA TRP A 62 -4.69 10.29 4.81
C TRP A 62 -6.10 9.80 5.14
N LEU A 63 -6.23 8.48 5.34
CA LEU A 63 -7.53 7.89 5.64
C LEU A 63 -8.09 8.45 6.94
N GLU A 64 -7.23 8.57 7.95
CA GLU A 64 -7.67 9.11 9.22
C GLU A 64 -8.08 10.56 9.10
N SER A 65 -7.45 11.31 8.21
CA SER A 65 -7.77 12.70 8.04
C SER A 65 -9.15 12.91 7.43
N LEU A 66 -9.70 11.88 6.83
CA LEU A 66 -11.04 11.98 6.25
C LEU A 66 -12.14 11.91 7.31
N ASP A 67 -11.75 11.52 8.50
CA ASP A 67 -12.70 11.48 9.63
C ASP A 67 -13.89 10.58 9.31
N LEU A 68 -13.60 9.41 8.79
CA LEU A 68 -14.67 8.47 8.44
C LEU A 68 -15.21 7.68 9.67
#